data_54d19fa503a4b7cede94c61597e80d75
#
_entry.id   54d19fa503a4b7cede94c61597e80d75
#
_cell.length_a   1.000
_cell.length_b   1.000
_cell.length_c   1.000
_cell.angle_alpha   90.00
_cell.angle_beta   90.00
_cell.angle_gamma   90.00
#
_symmetry.space_group_name_H-M   'P 1'
#
loop_
_entity.id
_entity.type
_entity.pdbx_description
1 polymer ?
#
loop_
_entity_poly.entity_id
_entity_poly.type
_entity_poly.pdbx_seq_one_letter_code
_entity_poly.pdbx_strand_id
1 'polypeptide(L)'
;MSSSLETIVFSDNFDGGLDDNWSWLREDEKNWRLADGGLEIMVEPGLADTVKNALVCPAPDRSQGTFAIEVTVYNHTLPTQQYEQAGITWYNDGKPVFKEVKELIDGDLYIIPGKQPMPTKSVRLRLIVTANSWEATYQPEGESEFKVAATGELPPPQNDQVSIQCYHGPEGGEHWIRFEDFCIKKIS
;
A
#
# COMPACT_ATOMS: atom_id res chain seq x y z
N MET A 1 -2.79 29.40 -8.16
CA MET A 1 -2.69 27.95 -7.86
C MET A 1 -2.95 27.81 -6.38
N SER A 2 -4.11 27.29 -6.00
CA SER A 2 -4.45 27.05 -4.60
C SER A 2 -3.66 25.81 -4.18
N SER A 3 -2.64 25.95 -3.33
CA SER A 3 -2.04 24.81 -2.67
C SER A 3 -3.11 24.24 -1.74
N SER A 4 -3.60 23.06 -2.04
CA SER A 4 -4.43 22.31 -1.09
C SER A 4 -3.65 22.17 0.21
N LEU A 5 -4.26 22.58 1.32
CA LEU A 5 -3.65 22.39 2.64
C LEU A 5 -3.72 20.90 2.97
N GLU A 6 -2.55 20.26 3.09
CA GLU A 6 -2.43 18.89 3.55
C GLU A 6 -2.10 18.88 5.05
N THR A 7 -2.83 18.12 5.85
CA THR A 7 -2.57 17.94 7.27
C THR A 7 -2.31 16.47 7.55
N ILE A 8 -1.15 16.14 8.13
CA ILE A 8 -0.81 14.76 8.50
C ILE A 8 -1.72 14.33 9.66
N VAL A 9 -2.42 13.22 9.46
CA VAL A 9 -3.27 12.55 10.45
C VAL A 9 -2.51 11.43 11.15
N PHE A 10 -1.75 10.67 10.39
CA PHE A 10 -0.87 9.61 10.88
C PHE A 10 0.32 9.45 9.94
N SER A 11 1.49 9.18 10.47
CA SER A 11 2.66 8.84 9.67
C SER A 11 3.60 7.94 10.45
N ASP A 12 4.27 7.03 9.73
CA ASP A 12 5.34 6.20 10.25
C ASP A 12 6.45 6.10 9.21
N ASN A 13 7.64 6.49 9.58
CA ASN A 13 8.85 6.33 8.76
C ASN A 13 9.62 5.05 9.08
N PHE A 14 9.07 4.25 10.02
CA PHE A 14 9.65 2.97 10.45
C PHE A 14 11.03 3.07 11.10
N ASP A 15 11.40 4.25 11.60
CA ASP A 15 12.62 4.47 12.38
C ASP A 15 12.38 4.14 13.85
N GLY A 16 13.08 3.14 14.36
CA GLY A 16 13.11 2.83 15.79
C GLY A 16 11.95 2.00 16.33
N GLY A 17 11.03 1.54 15.53
CA GLY A 17 9.91 0.69 15.91
C GLY A 17 8.66 0.93 15.07
N LEU A 18 7.65 0.08 15.20
CA LEU A 18 6.32 0.35 14.66
C LEU A 18 5.53 1.21 15.64
N ASP A 19 4.77 2.16 15.11
CA ASP A 19 3.84 2.96 15.92
C ASP A 19 2.74 2.07 16.51
N ASP A 20 2.21 2.44 17.70
CA ASP A 20 1.17 1.67 18.42
C ASP A 20 -0.18 1.61 17.68
N ASN A 21 -0.39 2.42 16.64
CA ASN A 21 -1.57 2.35 15.78
C ASN A 21 -1.52 1.15 14.82
N TRP A 22 -0.37 0.53 14.63
CA TRP A 22 -0.24 -0.65 13.80
C TRP A 22 -0.65 -1.93 14.54
N SER A 23 -1.19 -2.86 13.80
CA SER A 23 -1.38 -4.24 14.23
C SER A 23 -1.15 -5.20 13.07
N TRP A 24 -0.67 -6.39 13.38
CA TRP A 24 -0.45 -7.44 12.40
C TRP A 24 -1.68 -8.31 12.23
N LEU A 25 -2.03 -8.58 10.98
CA LEU A 25 -2.90 -9.70 10.64
C LEU A 25 -2.02 -10.88 10.23
N ARG A 26 -2.20 -12.03 10.90
CA ARG A 26 -1.48 -13.28 10.59
C ARG A 26 0.05 -13.12 10.65
N GLU A 27 0.54 -12.57 11.73
CA GLU A 27 1.97 -12.28 11.92
C GLU A 27 2.84 -13.55 11.88
N ASP A 28 3.97 -13.44 11.18
CA ASP A 28 5.10 -14.33 11.24
C ASP A 28 6.37 -13.48 11.39
N GLU A 29 6.84 -13.36 12.64
CA GLU A 29 7.97 -12.49 13.00
C GLU A 29 9.28 -12.79 12.26
N LYS A 30 9.40 -13.95 11.63
CA LYS A 30 10.60 -14.34 10.88
C LYS A 30 10.64 -13.71 9.49
N ASN A 31 9.51 -13.26 9.00
CA ASN A 31 9.31 -12.82 7.62
C ASN A 31 9.00 -11.33 7.50
N TRP A 32 9.31 -10.56 8.54
CA TRP A 32 9.37 -9.11 8.49
C TRP A 32 10.48 -8.56 9.36
N ARG A 33 10.93 -7.34 9.09
CA ARG A 33 11.95 -6.65 9.89
C ARG A 33 11.90 -5.15 9.62
N LEU A 34 12.42 -4.39 10.59
CA LEU A 34 12.75 -2.98 10.37
C LEU A 34 14.24 -2.88 10.01
N ALA A 35 14.54 -2.19 8.94
CA ALA A 35 15.91 -2.02 8.46
C ALA A 35 16.08 -0.65 7.79
N ASP A 36 17.09 0.11 8.20
CA ASP A 36 17.52 1.36 7.59
C ASP A 36 16.38 2.37 7.30
N GLY A 37 15.44 2.56 8.25
CA GLY A 37 14.31 3.47 8.10
C GLY A 37 13.23 2.97 7.14
N GLY A 38 13.02 1.67 7.09
CA GLY A 38 11.95 1.05 6.31
C GLY A 38 11.44 -0.23 6.97
N LEU A 39 10.22 -0.60 6.61
CA LEU A 39 9.64 -1.90 6.95
C LEU A 39 9.86 -2.85 5.78
N GLU A 40 10.53 -3.95 6.03
CA GLU A 40 10.72 -5.02 5.05
C GLU A 40 9.84 -6.22 5.38
N ILE A 41 9.09 -6.69 4.38
CA ILE A 41 8.23 -7.87 4.47
C ILE A 41 8.61 -8.84 3.36
N MET A 42 8.76 -10.11 3.70
CA MET A 42 8.98 -11.16 2.71
C MET A 42 7.67 -11.49 2.00
N VAL A 43 7.72 -11.53 0.66
CA VAL A 43 6.54 -11.86 -0.15
C VAL A 43 6.28 -13.35 -0.06
N GLU A 44 5.18 -13.73 0.56
CA GLU A 44 4.77 -15.12 0.71
C GLU A 44 3.62 -15.49 -0.23
N PRO A 45 3.43 -16.80 -0.51
CA PRO A 45 2.23 -17.27 -1.16
C PRO A 45 0.97 -16.88 -0.37
N GLY A 46 -0.14 -16.68 -1.06
CA GLY A 46 -1.43 -16.34 -0.46
C GLY A 46 -2.12 -15.20 -1.19
N LEU A 47 -3.32 -14.88 -0.73
CA LEU A 47 -4.18 -13.81 -1.21
C LEU A 47 -4.24 -12.67 -0.19
N ALA A 48 -4.86 -11.56 -0.55
CA ALA A 48 -4.99 -10.39 0.32
C ALA A 48 -5.57 -10.71 1.72
N ASP A 49 -6.49 -11.67 1.80
CA ASP A 49 -7.19 -12.09 3.03
C ASP A 49 -6.54 -13.28 3.75
N THR A 50 -5.53 -13.90 3.16
CA THR A 50 -4.89 -15.12 3.70
C THR A 50 -3.39 -14.99 3.91
N VAL A 51 -2.72 -14.04 3.25
CA VAL A 51 -1.27 -13.86 3.39
C VAL A 51 -0.88 -13.49 4.83
N LYS A 52 0.30 -13.94 5.23
CA LYS A 52 0.92 -13.51 6.48
C LYS A 52 1.45 -12.07 6.38
N ASN A 53 1.66 -11.46 7.54
CA ASN A 53 2.29 -10.14 7.67
C ASN A 53 1.57 -9.01 6.90
N ALA A 54 0.24 -8.98 6.97
CA ALA A 54 -0.48 -7.77 6.60
C ALA A 54 -0.46 -6.80 7.79
N LEU A 55 0.23 -5.66 7.63
CA LEU A 55 0.29 -4.62 8.65
C LEU A 55 -0.86 -3.65 8.45
N VAL A 56 -1.73 -3.51 9.44
CA VAL A 56 -2.96 -2.70 9.34
C VAL A 56 -3.00 -1.59 10.39
N CYS A 57 -3.60 -0.47 10.01
CA CYS A 57 -3.99 0.61 10.93
C CYS A 57 -5.45 1.01 10.68
N PRO A 58 -6.10 1.69 11.65
CA PRO A 58 -7.41 2.28 11.41
C PRO A 58 -7.38 3.24 10.22
N ALA A 59 -8.35 3.13 9.32
CA ALA A 59 -8.53 4.10 8.25
C ALA A 59 -9.08 5.42 8.80
N PRO A 60 -8.84 6.55 8.13
CA PRO A 60 -9.46 7.82 8.49
C PRO A 60 -10.98 7.75 8.26
N ASP A 61 -11.74 8.51 9.06
CA ASP A 61 -13.18 8.65 8.86
C ASP A 61 -13.48 9.44 7.59
N ARG A 62 -13.80 8.72 6.53
CA ARG A 62 -14.08 9.26 5.20
C ARG A 62 -15.28 10.21 5.17
N SER A 63 -16.15 10.19 6.17
CA SER A 63 -17.26 11.14 6.28
C SER A 63 -16.81 12.55 6.63
N GLN A 64 -15.60 12.70 7.16
CA GLN A 64 -15.03 13.97 7.64
C GLN A 64 -14.20 14.71 6.57
N GLY A 65 -14.12 14.20 5.35
CA GLY A 65 -13.40 14.87 4.27
C GLY A 65 -12.69 13.92 3.31
N THR A 66 -11.74 14.47 2.59
CA THR A 66 -10.89 13.74 1.65
C THR A 66 -9.56 13.42 2.30
N PHE A 67 -9.08 12.18 2.12
CA PHE A 67 -7.81 11.74 2.68
C PHE A 67 -6.93 11.12 1.59
N ALA A 68 -5.62 11.30 1.73
CA ALA A 68 -4.61 10.61 0.94
C ALA A 68 -3.84 9.63 1.83
N ILE A 69 -3.68 8.41 1.39
CA ILE A 69 -2.84 7.37 2.00
C ILE A 69 -1.65 7.17 1.07
N GLU A 70 -0.44 7.37 1.57
CA GLU A 70 0.76 7.29 0.77
C GLU A 70 1.76 6.30 1.36
N VAL A 71 2.47 5.61 0.50
CA VAL A 71 3.60 4.75 0.87
C VAL A 71 4.54 4.57 -0.33
N THR A 72 5.83 4.52 -0.08
CA THR A 72 6.81 4.11 -1.09
C THR A 72 7.01 2.60 -1.02
N VAL A 73 6.90 1.94 -2.15
CA VAL A 73 7.12 0.49 -2.32
C VAL A 73 8.38 0.27 -3.12
N TYR A 74 9.33 -0.48 -2.56
CA TYR A 74 10.58 -0.82 -3.20
C TYR A 74 10.76 -2.34 -3.26
N ASN A 75 11.03 -2.86 -4.46
CA ASN A 75 11.34 -4.28 -4.66
C ASN A 75 12.86 -4.51 -4.55
N HIS A 76 13.34 -5.16 -3.51
CA HIS A 76 14.75 -5.60 -3.46
C HIS A 76 15.04 -6.60 -4.58
N THR A 77 14.15 -7.57 -4.76
CA THR A 77 14.13 -8.49 -5.89
C THR A 77 12.86 -8.22 -6.70
N LEU A 78 12.99 -8.05 -8.00
CA LEU A 78 11.82 -7.88 -8.86
C LEU A 78 10.94 -9.13 -8.80
N PRO A 79 9.60 -8.98 -8.87
CA PRO A 79 8.67 -10.07 -8.90
C PRO A 79 8.98 -11.07 -10.02
N THR A 80 8.81 -12.36 -9.75
CA THR A 80 8.99 -13.45 -10.72
C THR A 80 7.78 -14.35 -10.83
N GLN A 81 6.92 -14.33 -9.80
CA GLN A 81 5.69 -15.11 -9.76
C GLN A 81 4.55 -14.28 -10.35
N GLN A 82 3.74 -14.89 -11.22
CA GLN A 82 2.52 -14.27 -11.76
C GLN A 82 1.63 -13.76 -10.62
N TYR A 83 1.23 -12.50 -10.70
CA TYR A 83 0.45 -11.76 -9.68
C TYR A 83 1.17 -11.48 -8.36
N GLU A 84 2.47 -11.70 -8.27
CA GLU A 84 3.27 -11.22 -7.15
C GLU A 84 3.15 -9.70 -7.03
N GLN A 85 2.76 -9.20 -5.85
CA GLN A 85 2.35 -7.82 -5.70
C GLN A 85 2.62 -7.26 -4.31
N ALA A 86 2.71 -5.94 -4.23
CA ALA A 86 2.86 -5.20 -2.99
C ALA A 86 2.24 -3.80 -3.09
N GLY A 87 1.66 -3.32 -1.99
CA GLY A 87 1.12 -1.97 -1.90
C GLY A 87 0.08 -1.80 -0.80
N ILE A 88 -0.92 -0.97 -1.07
CA ILE A 88 -1.99 -0.60 -0.17
C ILE A 88 -3.19 -1.51 -0.40
N THR A 89 -3.79 -2.02 0.67
CA THR A 89 -5.08 -2.72 0.63
C THR A 89 -6.06 -2.05 1.58
N TRP A 90 -7.25 -1.77 1.09
CA TRP A 90 -8.34 -1.23 1.89
C TRP A 90 -9.23 -2.36 2.39
N TYR A 91 -9.42 -2.42 3.69
CA TYR A 91 -10.32 -3.37 4.35
C TYR A 91 -11.59 -2.65 4.79
N ASN A 92 -12.73 -3.30 4.57
CA ASN A 92 -14.04 -2.87 5.05
C ASN A 92 -14.65 -4.04 5.82
N ASP A 93 -14.93 -3.83 7.11
CA ASP A 93 -15.42 -4.85 8.02
C ASP A 93 -14.58 -6.16 7.99
N GLY A 94 -13.26 -5.99 8.05
CA GLY A 94 -12.30 -7.10 8.07
C GLY A 94 -12.10 -7.83 6.74
N LYS A 95 -12.67 -7.32 5.63
CA LYS A 95 -12.53 -7.91 4.29
C LYS A 95 -11.79 -6.97 3.35
N PRO A 96 -10.81 -7.44 2.57
CA PRO A 96 -10.19 -6.63 1.55
C PRO A 96 -11.21 -6.33 0.43
N VAL A 97 -11.43 -5.05 0.13
CA VAL A 97 -12.41 -4.60 -0.87
C VAL A 97 -11.78 -3.82 -2.02
N PHE A 98 -10.56 -3.33 -1.82
CA PHE A 98 -9.82 -2.56 -2.82
C PHE A 98 -8.32 -2.69 -2.57
N LYS A 99 -7.54 -2.62 -3.64
CA LYS A 99 -6.08 -2.57 -3.57
C LYS A 99 -5.51 -1.55 -4.55
N GLU A 100 -4.43 -0.89 -4.16
CA GLU A 100 -3.53 -0.17 -5.05
C GLU A 100 -2.13 -0.77 -4.88
N VAL A 101 -1.65 -1.46 -5.90
CA VAL A 101 -0.43 -2.28 -5.81
C VAL A 101 0.41 -2.16 -7.08
N LYS A 102 1.70 -2.46 -6.92
CA LYS A 102 2.59 -2.83 -8.01
C LYS A 102 2.56 -4.34 -8.16
N GLU A 103 2.25 -4.84 -9.35
CA GLU A 103 1.93 -6.25 -9.61
C GLU A 103 2.59 -6.75 -10.89
N LEU A 104 3.10 -7.99 -10.86
CA LEU A 104 3.60 -8.68 -12.05
C LEU A 104 2.45 -9.34 -12.80
N ILE A 105 2.26 -8.98 -14.07
CA ILE A 105 1.25 -9.56 -14.95
C ILE A 105 1.88 -9.89 -16.31
N ASP A 106 1.86 -11.15 -16.70
CA ASP A 106 2.37 -11.64 -17.99
C ASP A 106 3.83 -11.22 -18.29
N GLY A 107 4.66 -11.16 -17.24
CA GLY A 107 6.08 -10.84 -17.35
C GLY A 107 6.42 -9.35 -17.24
N ASP A 108 5.42 -8.46 -17.17
CA ASP A 108 5.60 -7.02 -17.03
C ASP A 108 5.04 -6.50 -15.71
N LEU A 109 5.60 -5.39 -15.22
CA LEU A 109 5.16 -4.75 -13.97
C LEU A 109 4.19 -3.61 -14.24
N TYR A 110 3.10 -3.60 -13.46
CA TYR A 110 2.03 -2.62 -13.57
C TYR A 110 1.60 -2.06 -12.22
N ILE A 111 1.02 -0.85 -12.23
CA ILE A 111 0.16 -0.37 -11.15
C ILE A 111 -1.26 -0.89 -11.40
N ILE A 112 -1.84 -1.50 -10.40
CA ILE A 112 -3.23 -1.98 -10.39
C ILE A 112 -3.96 -1.24 -9.24
N PRO A 113 -5.15 -0.69 -9.53
CA PRO A 113 -5.93 -0.73 -10.77
C PRO A 113 -5.38 0.16 -11.88
N GLY A 114 -5.93 0.03 -13.09
CA GLY A 114 -5.59 0.86 -14.25
C GLY A 114 -4.54 0.27 -15.17
N LYS A 115 -3.83 -0.79 -14.74
CA LYS A 115 -2.80 -1.50 -15.53
C LYS A 115 -1.79 -0.54 -16.18
N GLN A 116 -1.25 0.39 -15.37
CA GLN A 116 -0.25 1.35 -15.84
C GLN A 116 1.16 0.73 -15.76
N PRO A 117 1.96 0.73 -16.85
CA PRO A 117 3.31 0.18 -16.83
C PRO A 117 4.17 0.79 -15.73
N MET A 118 4.88 -0.06 -14.95
CA MET A 118 5.72 0.35 -13.83
C MET A 118 7.00 -0.49 -13.75
N PRO A 119 7.96 -0.32 -14.68
CA PRO A 119 9.15 -1.16 -14.76
C PRO A 119 10.22 -0.86 -13.71
N THR A 120 10.09 0.22 -12.94
CA THR A 120 11.08 0.63 -11.93
C THR A 120 10.99 -0.22 -10.66
N LYS A 121 12.09 -0.28 -9.89
CA LYS A 121 12.10 -0.97 -8.59
C LYS A 121 11.28 -0.25 -7.53
N SER A 122 11.22 1.07 -7.59
CA SER A 122 10.53 1.91 -6.62
C SER A 122 9.35 2.65 -7.25
N VAL A 123 8.30 2.82 -6.47
CA VAL A 123 7.14 3.65 -6.79
C VAL A 123 6.53 4.19 -5.50
N ARG A 124 6.10 5.45 -5.51
CA ARG A 124 5.25 6.00 -4.47
C ARG A 124 3.79 5.86 -4.87
N LEU A 125 3.03 5.14 -4.07
CA LEU A 125 1.59 4.98 -4.21
C LEU A 125 0.88 6.06 -3.40
N ARG A 126 -0.24 6.57 -3.93
CA ARG A 126 -1.10 7.54 -3.26
C ARG A 126 -2.56 7.24 -3.57
N LEU A 127 -3.23 6.65 -2.59
CA LEU A 127 -4.66 6.38 -2.63
C LEU A 127 -5.42 7.55 -2.03
N ILE A 128 -6.23 8.24 -2.83
CA ILE A 128 -7.11 9.32 -2.38
C ILE A 128 -8.50 8.73 -2.16
N VAL A 129 -9.08 8.97 -0.98
CA VAL A 129 -10.39 8.45 -0.61
C VAL A 129 -11.33 9.56 -0.17
N THR A 130 -12.59 9.45 -0.56
CA THR A 130 -13.70 10.26 -0.09
C THR A 130 -14.73 9.37 0.60
N ALA A 131 -15.88 9.91 1.00
CA ALA A 131 -16.96 9.13 1.60
C ALA A 131 -17.33 7.89 0.77
N ASN A 132 -17.36 8.00 -0.57
CA ASN A 132 -17.89 6.97 -1.46
C ASN A 132 -16.96 6.55 -2.59
N SER A 133 -15.80 7.18 -2.74
CA SER A 133 -14.93 6.96 -3.90
C SER A 133 -13.46 6.84 -3.53
N TRP A 134 -12.71 6.29 -4.47
CA TRP A 134 -11.26 6.28 -4.43
C TRP A 134 -10.68 6.76 -5.76
N GLU A 135 -9.47 7.32 -5.69
CA GLU A 135 -8.60 7.60 -6.82
C GLU A 135 -7.22 7.03 -6.51
N ALA A 136 -6.76 6.08 -7.34
CA ALA A 136 -5.43 5.51 -7.25
C ALA A 136 -4.46 6.35 -8.09
N THR A 137 -3.40 6.84 -7.45
CA THR A 137 -2.36 7.64 -8.11
C THR A 137 -0.98 7.12 -7.74
N TYR A 138 -0.04 7.25 -8.64
CA TYR A 138 1.31 6.76 -8.46
C TYR A 138 2.35 7.73 -8.98
N GLN A 139 3.51 7.72 -8.37
CA GLN A 139 4.67 8.51 -8.77
C GLN A 139 5.86 7.57 -9.01
N PRO A 140 6.29 7.37 -10.25
CA PRO A 140 7.48 6.58 -10.55
C PRO A 140 8.73 7.17 -9.92
N GLU A 141 9.70 6.33 -9.63
CA GLU A 141 11.02 6.76 -9.17
C GLU A 141 11.63 7.79 -10.12
N GLY A 142 12.11 8.90 -9.54
CA GLY A 142 12.73 10.00 -10.28
C GLY A 142 11.75 11.01 -10.90
N GLU A 143 10.44 10.78 -10.80
CA GLU A 143 9.42 11.76 -11.21
C GLU A 143 8.93 12.60 -10.02
N SER A 144 8.46 13.82 -10.30
CA SER A 144 8.02 14.76 -9.26
C SER A 144 6.50 14.82 -9.09
N GLU A 145 5.73 14.25 -10.02
CA GLU A 145 4.28 14.36 -10.04
C GLU A 145 3.59 13.00 -9.98
N PHE A 146 2.44 12.96 -9.28
CA PHE A 146 1.57 11.81 -9.28
C PHE A 146 0.76 11.73 -10.58
N LYS A 147 0.62 10.51 -11.08
CA LYS A 147 -0.20 10.18 -12.26
C LYS A 147 -1.44 9.41 -11.79
N VAL A 148 -2.60 9.72 -12.35
CA VAL A 148 -3.82 8.95 -12.07
C VAL A 148 -3.73 7.60 -12.78
N ALA A 149 -3.91 6.53 -12.02
CA ALA A 149 -4.02 5.18 -12.56
C ALA A 149 -5.46 4.80 -12.87
N ALA A 150 -6.36 5.02 -11.90
CA ALA A 150 -7.78 4.73 -12.03
C ALA A 150 -8.59 5.41 -10.92
N THR A 151 -9.90 5.41 -11.07
CA THR A 151 -10.88 5.89 -10.08
C THR A 151 -12.01 4.87 -9.93
N GLY A 152 -12.71 4.89 -8.81
CA GLY A 152 -13.84 4.01 -8.57
C GLY A 152 -14.59 4.33 -7.28
N GLU A 153 -15.44 3.40 -6.87
CA GLU A 153 -16.29 3.54 -5.70
C GLU A 153 -15.82 2.64 -4.54
N LEU A 154 -15.97 3.12 -3.32
CA LEU A 154 -15.82 2.34 -2.09
C LEU A 154 -17.19 2.00 -1.52
N PRO A 155 -17.35 0.83 -0.87
CA PRO A 155 -18.54 0.53 -0.12
C PRO A 155 -18.73 1.53 1.03
N PRO A 156 -19.93 1.66 1.60
CA PRO A 156 -20.15 2.51 2.78
C PRO A 156 -19.14 2.20 3.89
N PRO A 157 -18.65 3.22 4.62
CA PRO A 157 -17.68 3.02 5.70
C PRO A 157 -18.20 2.04 6.76
N GLN A 158 -17.40 1.03 7.08
CA GLN A 158 -17.72 0.02 8.09
C GLN A 158 -16.42 -0.59 8.63
N ASN A 159 -15.98 -0.15 9.83
CA ASN A 159 -14.71 -0.57 10.44
C ASN A 159 -13.55 -0.59 9.45
N ASP A 160 -13.42 0.49 8.67
CA ASP A 160 -12.40 0.58 7.62
C ASP A 160 -10.98 0.54 8.22
N GLN A 161 -10.11 -0.20 7.56
CA GLN A 161 -8.68 -0.27 7.87
C GLN A 161 -7.85 -0.12 6.60
N VAL A 162 -6.66 0.40 6.75
CA VAL A 162 -5.64 0.47 5.69
C VAL A 162 -4.56 -0.55 6.02
N SER A 163 -4.18 -1.34 5.03
CA SER A 163 -3.05 -2.26 5.14
C SER A 163 -1.96 -1.91 4.15
N ILE A 164 -0.71 -2.08 4.58
CA ILE A 164 0.42 -2.30 3.68
C ILE A 164 0.79 -3.77 3.74
N GLN A 165 0.85 -4.41 2.59
CA GLN A 165 1.07 -5.85 2.48
C GLN A 165 1.60 -6.25 1.12
N CYS A 166 2.15 -7.46 1.04
CA CYS A 166 2.60 -8.09 -0.19
C CYS A 166 2.16 -9.56 -0.20
N TYR A 167 1.86 -10.10 -1.36
CA TYR A 167 1.36 -11.46 -1.51
C TYR A 167 1.54 -12.02 -2.91
N HIS A 168 1.09 -13.27 -3.14
CA HIS A 168 1.37 -14.05 -4.35
C HIS A 168 2.86 -14.29 -4.60
N GLY A 169 3.68 -14.31 -3.55
CA GLY A 169 5.09 -14.62 -3.68
C GLY A 169 5.34 -16.07 -4.10
N PRO A 170 6.52 -16.35 -4.67
CA PRO A 170 6.91 -17.70 -5.04
C PRO A 170 7.09 -18.59 -3.81
N GLU A 171 6.64 -19.84 -3.90
CA GLU A 171 6.87 -20.82 -2.85
C GLU A 171 8.36 -21.09 -2.69
N GLY A 172 8.89 -20.91 -1.46
CA GLY A 172 10.32 -21.05 -1.16
C GLY A 172 11.23 -19.96 -1.75
N GLY A 173 10.67 -18.92 -2.33
CA GLY A 173 11.40 -17.74 -2.79
C GLY A 173 11.70 -16.77 -1.65
N GLU A 174 12.78 -16.02 -1.76
CA GLU A 174 13.19 -15.04 -0.76
C GLU A 174 13.16 -13.64 -1.40
N HIS A 175 11.93 -13.16 -1.66
CA HIS A 175 11.69 -11.82 -2.19
C HIS A 175 11.27 -10.89 -1.06
N TRP A 176 12.04 -9.81 -0.86
CA TRP A 176 11.73 -8.80 0.13
C TRP A 176 11.21 -7.53 -0.52
N ILE A 177 10.10 -7.03 0.02
CA ILE A 177 9.53 -5.72 -0.29
C ILE A 177 9.86 -4.78 0.85
N ARG A 178 10.28 -3.57 0.53
CA ARG A 178 10.49 -2.49 1.47
C ARG A 178 9.39 -1.45 1.32
N PHE A 179 8.79 -1.09 2.44
CA PHE A 179 7.83 0.01 2.56
C PHE A 179 8.51 1.17 3.30
N GLU A 180 8.36 2.40 2.79
CA GLU A 180 8.94 3.61 3.35
C GLU A 180 7.91 4.74 3.39
N ASP A 181 8.09 5.68 4.33
CA ASP A 181 7.37 6.94 4.39
C ASP A 181 5.84 6.79 4.30
N PHE A 182 5.29 5.90 5.11
CA PHE A 182 3.83 5.77 5.19
C PHE A 182 3.21 7.01 5.82
N CYS A 183 2.16 7.55 5.21
CA CYS A 183 1.38 8.61 5.83
C CYS A 183 -0.08 8.63 5.38
N ILE A 184 -0.94 9.08 6.29
CA ILE A 184 -2.33 9.44 6.04
C ILE A 184 -2.44 10.94 6.21
N LYS A 185 -2.94 11.64 5.19
CA LYS A 185 -3.12 13.08 5.16
C LYS A 185 -4.57 13.44 4.92
N LYS A 186 -5.08 14.46 5.58
CA LYS A 186 -6.32 15.13 5.20
C LYS A 186 -6.01 16.17 4.13
N ILE A 187 -6.76 16.16 3.06
CA ILE A 187 -6.65 17.10 1.94
C ILE A 187 -7.87 18.04 1.98
N SER A 188 -7.65 19.33 1.92
CA SER A 188 -8.69 20.38 1.91
C SER A 188 -8.56 21.30 0.69
#